data_fc9fc8b863b79d45e917b855b62cb97b
#
_entry.id   fc9fc8b863b79d45e917b855b62cb97b
#
_cell.length_a   1.000
_cell.length_b   1.000
_cell.length_c   1.000
_cell.angle_alpha   90.00
_cell.angle_beta   90.00
_cell.angle_gamma   90.00
#
_symmetry.space_group_name_H-M   'P 1'
#
loop_
_entity.id
_entity.type
_entity.pdbx_description
1 polymer ?
#
loop_
_entity_poly.entity_id
_entity_poly.type
_entity_poly.pdbx_seq_one_letter_code
_entity_poly.pdbx_strand_id
1 'polypeptide(L)'
;MPTEALRPFFLFILLFCLITPLPAVANEVEETESSLDVMGKVLDHDYVEIAGKKIYLPRIFYVDGNFYFYSNTQSALESGEFVESEIGGIVRADGKPITIDFSISAHLIFFWLGVFLTFLITWLAARRYRRGVGSETEPRGVLQNLFEVFFVFVRDDIAKEYIPGEKYHKYVNYLFSVFLAISFMNLFGLFPWGITPTANLTVTATLAGITFLITQVSGTRDHWEHVFMFPGVHPLVRIILTPVEIIGLFTKPFALAIRLFANMLSGKIMIVSILGLIFVFTDMFGAWLGVGSSVFWVLLTALLYVLKGFIALLQAYIFTLLSAVFIGMAAEEHHHEDHESSVTTTAEATAKT
;
A
#
# COMPACT_ATOMS: atom_id res chain seq x y z
N MET A 1 -2.18 18.85 23.69
CA MET A 1 -1.75 18.74 22.28
C MET A 1 -2.03 17.35 21.67
N PRO A 2 -3.20 16.75 21.76
CA PRO A 2 -3.47 15.44 21.14
C PRO A 2 -4.19 15.50 19.80
N THR A 3 -4.65 16.68 19.37
CA THR A 3 -5.39 16.87 18.10
C THR A 3 -4.47 16.98 16.89
N GLU A 4 -3.22 17.40 17.06
CA GLU A 4 -2.23 17.56 15.99
C GLU A 4 -1.70 16.21 15.48
N ALA A 5 -1.58 15.21 16.35
CA ALA A 5 -1.09 13.86 15.97
C ALA A 5 -2.12 13.07 15.15
N LEU A 6 -3.40 13.42 15.23
CA LEU A 6 -4.47 12.77 14.49
C LEU A 6 -4.76 13.43 13.14
N ARG A 7 -4.32 14.67 12.94
CA ARG A 7 -4.53 15.41 11.68
C ARG A 7 -3.98 14.70 10.45
N PRO A 8 -2.73 14.18 10.42
CA PRO A 8 -2.22 13.48 9.24
C PRO A 8 -2.96 12.17 8.96
N PHE A 9 -3.48 11.50 9.99
CA PHE A 9 -4.27 10.29 9.83
C PHE A 9 -5.67 10.59 9.26
N PHE A 10 -6.33 11.66 9.72
CA PHE A 10 -7.60 12.12 9.14
C PHE A 10 -7.42 12.64 7.71
N LEU A 11 -6.33 13.33 7.41
CA LEU A 11 -5.98 13.74 6.05
C LEU A 11 -5.73 12.53 5.14
N PHE A 12 -5.08 11.49 5.63
CA PHE A 12 -4.88 10.24 4.92
C PHE A 12 -6.21 9.57 4.56
N ILE A 13 -7.14 9.47 5.51
CA ILE A 13 -8.48 8.91 5.28
C ILE A 13 -9.28 9.79 4.32
N LEU A 14 -9.26 11.10 4.50
CA LEU A 14 -10.01 12.05 3.66
C LEU A 14 -9.50 12.03 2.20
N LEU A 15 -8.18 12.01 2.01
CA LEU A 15 -7.55 11.95 0.70
C LEU A 15 -7.85 10.62 0.01
N PHE A 16 -7.84 9.51 0.76
CA PHE A 16 -8.21 8.21 0.24
C PHE A 16 -9.68 8.15 -0.20
N CYS A 17 -10.61 8.71 0.59
CA CYS A 17 -12.02 8.79 0.21
C CYS A 17 -12.28 9.64 -1.05
N LEU A 18 -11.41 10.63 -1.31
CA LEU A 18 -11.51 11.48 -2.50
C LEU A 18 -10.95 10.84 -3.78
N ILE A 19 -10.02 9.88 -3.64
CA ILE A 19 -9.29 9.26 -4.77
C ILE A 19 -9.87 7.89 -5.15
N THR A 20 -10.73 7.29 -4.33
CA THR A 20 -11.26 5.93 -4.52
C THR A 20 -12.24 5.67 -5.68
N PRO A 21 -12.75 6.60 -6.47
CA PRO A 21 -13.44 6.26 -7.70
C PRO A 21 -12.52 6.24 -8.92
N LEU A 22 -11.38 5.53 -8.84
CA LEU A 22 -10.67 5.15 -10.07
C LEU A 22 -11.37 3.94 -10.65
N PRO A 23 -11.77 3.96 -11.95
CA PRO A 23 -12.37 2.81 -12.60
C PRO A 23 -11.42 1.62 -12.47
N ALA A 24 -11.95 0.49 -12.01
CA ALA A 24 -11.23 -0.77 -12.07
C ALA A 24 -10.84 -1.00 -13.53
N VAL A 25 -9.54 -0.94 -13.83
CA VAL A 25 -9.03 -1.38 -15.12
C VAL A 25 -9.20 -2.89 -15.11
N ALA A 26 -10.23 -3.37 -15.81
CA ALA A 26 -10.44 -4.78 -16.06
C ALA A 26 -9.24 -5.29 -16.86
N ASN A 27 -8.43 -6.14 -16.24
CA ASN A 27 -7.38 -6.85 -16.94
C ASN A 27 -8.05 -7.93 -17.80
N GLU A 28 -7.93 -7.78 -19.11
CA GLU A 28 -8.21 -8.85 -20.07
C GLU A 28 -7.21 -9.99 -19.82
N VAL A 29 -7.69 -11.09 -19.28
CA VAL A 29 -6.95 -12.35 -19.25
C VAL A 29 -7.84 -13.39 -19.92
N GLU A 30 -7.40 -13.87 -21.09
CA GLU A 30 -8.05 -14.99 -21.80
C GLU A 30 -8.13 -16.20 -20.88
N GLU A 31 -9.36 -16.68 -20.62
CA GLU A 31 -9.63 -17.93 -19.90
C GLU A 31 -9.19 -19.13 -20.75
N THR A 32 -8.08 -19.76 -20.35
CA THR A 32 -7.85 -21.15 -20.72
C THR A 32 -8.51 -21.99 -19.63
N GLU A 33 -9.57 -22.72 -19.97
CA GLU A 33 -10.23 -23.71 -19.11
C GLU A 33 -9.21 -24.74 -18.62
N SER A 34 -8.62 -24.51 -17.47
CA SER A 34 -7.89 -25.53 -16.72
C SER A 34 -8.69 -25.85 -15.46
N SER A 35 -8.76 -27.13 -15.11
CA SER A 35 -9.50 -27.73 -13.98
C SER A 35 -9.16 -27.15 -12.58
N LEU A 36 -8.29 -26.14 -12.51
CA LEU A 36 -7.94 -25.34 -11.35
C LEU A 36 -8.14 -23.86 -11.69
N ASP A 37 -9.29 -23.32 -11.33
CA ASP A 37 -9.53 -21.88 -11.39
C ASP A 37 -8.72 -21.17 -10.30
N VAL A 38 -7.37 -21.09 -10.54
CA VAL A 38 -6.44 -20.35 -9.68
C VAL A 38 -6.74 -18.87 -9.75
N MET A 39 -7.13 -18.38 -10.92
CA MET A 39 -7.36 -16.97 -11.16
C MET A 39 -8.65 -16.49 -10.46
N GLY A 40 -9.75 -17.26 -10.54
CA GLY A 40 -10.98 -16.96 -9.85
C GLY A 40 -10.85 -16.88 -8.33
N LYS A 41 -9.89 -17.62 -7.72
CA LYS A 41 -9.60 -17.54 -6.28
C LYS A 41 -8.73 -16.34 -5.88
N VAL A 42 -8.10 -15.68 -6.83
CA VAL A 42 -7.19 -14.56 -6.60
C VAL A 42 -7.82 -13.22 -6.93
N LEU A 43 -8.79 -13.21 -7.87
CA LEU A 43 -9.53 -12.02 -8.28
C LEU A 43 -10.40 -11.46 -7.14
N ASP A 44 -10.88 -10.26 -7.35
CA ASP A 44 -11.78 -9.59 -6.40
C ASP A 44 -13.15 -10.26 -6.40
N HIS A 45 -13.67 -10.56 -5.21
CA HIS A 45 -14.95 -11.21 -5.02
C HIS A 45 -16.01 -10.23 -4.51
N ASP A 46 -17.24 -10.44 -4.95
CA ASP A 46 -18.43 -9.74 -4.47
C ASP A 46 -18.99 -10.32 -3.15
N TYR A 47 -18.27 -11.24 -2.54
CA TYR A 47 -18.59 -11.83 -1.24
C TYR A 47 -17.36 -11.95 -0.36
N VAL A 48 -17.58 -11.99 0.95
CA VAL A 48 -16.59 -12.39 1.94
C VAL A 48 -16.96 -13.75 2.49
N GLU A 49 -16.04 -14.71 2.45
CA GLU A 49 -16.25 -16.03 3.01
C GLU A 49 -15.68 -16.07 4.45
N ILE A 50 -16.54 -16.30 5.44
CA ILE A 50 -16.13 -16.46 6.84
C ILE A 50 -16.64 -17.81 7.33
N ALA A 51 -15.72 -18.69 7.71
CA ALA A 51 -16.03 -20.04 8.21
C ALA A 51 -16.97 -20.86 7.31
N GLY A 52 -16.77 -20.79 5.97
CA GLY A 52 -17.58 -21.49 4.98
C GLY A 52 -18.93 -20.84 4.64
N LYS A 53 -19.24 -19.69 5.23
CA LYS A 53 -20.46 -18.93 4.91
C LYS A 53 -20.11 -17.73 4.04
N LYS A 54 -20.72 -17.64 2.86
CA LYS A 54 -20.58 -16.52 1.94
C LYS A 54 -21.52 -15.39 2.35
N ILE A 55 -20.95 -14.21 2.57
CA ILE A 55 -21.67 -12.97 2.84
C ILE A 55 -21.50 -12.10 1.61
N TYR A 56 -22.58 -11.94 0.84
CA TYR A 56 -22.58 -11.13 -0.37
C TYR A 56 -22.56 -9.65 -0.03
N LEU A 57 -21.88 -8.87 -0.86
CA LEU A 57 -21.66 -7.46 -0.67
C LEU A 57 -22.58 -6.61 -1.54
N PRO A 58 -22.99 -5.41 -1.06
CA PRO A 58 -23.89 -4.55 -1.82
C PRO A 58 -23.18 -3.98 -3.05
N ARG A 59 -23.93 -3.90 -4.15
CA ARG A 59 -23.54 -3.28 -5.41
C ARG A 59 -24.13 -1.89 -5.51
N ILE A 60 -23.31 -0.90 -5.88
CA ILE A 60 -23.70 0.49 -6.01
C ILE A 60 -23.15 1.01 -7.35
N PHE A 61 -24.06 1.19 -8.32
CA PHE A 61 -23.68 1.69 -9.63
C PHE A 61 -24.16 3.13 -9.82
N TYR A 62 -23.32 3.96 -10.39
CA TYR A 62 -23.68 5.29 -10.84
C TYR A 62 -23.68 5.32 -12.37
N VAL A 63 -24.87 5.56 -12.95
CA VAL A 63 -25.09 5.50 -14.39
C VAL A 63 -25.99 6.66 -14.80
N ASP A 64 -25.57 7.46 -15.76
CA ASP A 64 -26.35 8.55 -16.37
C ASP A 64 -27.02 9.51 -15.36
N GLY A 65 -26.32 9.80 -14.23
CA GLY A 65 -26.85 10.71 -13.19
C GLY A 65 -27.67 10.03 -12.08
N ASN A 66 -27.96 8.72 -12.18
CA ASN A 66 -28.74 7.96 -11.21
C ASN A 66 -27.88 6.95 -10.44
N PHE A 67 -28.23 6.75 -9.16
CA PHE A 67 -27.65 5.70 -8.34
C PHE A 67 -28.57 4.48 -8.30
N TYR A 68 -27.98 3.31 -8.54
CA TYR A 68 -28.63 2.00 -8.46
C TYR A 68 -28.03 1.22 -7.29
N PHE A 69 -28.88 0.75 -6.37
CA PHE A 69 -28.48 0.02 -5.17
C PHE A 69 -29.03 -1.39 -5.20
N TYR A 70 -28.17 -2.39 -5.10
CA TYR A 70 -28.53 -3.79 -5.05
C TYR A 70 -27.87 -4.46 -3.84
N SER A 71 -28.56 -5.40 -3.20
CA SER A 71 -28.05 -6.11 -2.03
C SER A 71 -26.92 -7.09 -2.36
N ASN A 72 -26.87 -7.57 -3.60
CA ASN A 72 -25.85 -8.48 -4.12
C ASN A 72 -25.81 -8.41 -5.65
N THR A 73 -24.80 -9.04 -6.25
CA THR A 73 -24.64 -9.14 -7.71
C THR A 73 -25.84 -9.83 -8.38
N GLN A 74 -26.34 -10.90 -7.77
CA GLN A 74 -27.48 -11.65 -8.32
C GLN A 74 -28.73 -10.77 -8.41
N SER A 75 -29.03 -9.96 -7.39
CA SER A 75 -30.16 -9.02 -7.42
C SER A 75 -30.01 -7.95 -8.50
N ALA A 76 -28.76 -7.54 -8.81
CA ALA A 76 -28.51 -6.61 -9.91
C ALA A 76 -28.78 -7.27 -11.29
N LEU A 77 -28.39 -8.53 -11.46
CA LEU A 77 -28.65 -9.29 -12.69
C LEU A 77 -30.14 -9.62 -12.86
N GLU A 78 -30.84 -10.00 -11.78
CA GLU A 78 -32.28 -10.29 -11.78
C GLU A 78 -33.13 -9.05 -12.12
N SER A 79 -32.63 -7.83 -11.91
CA SER A 79 -33.33 -6.60 -12.30
C SER A 79 -33.48 -6.45 -13.81
N GLY A 80 -32.67 -7.16 -14.61
CA GLY A 80 -32.68 -7.09 -16.08
C GLY A 80 -32.02 -5.81 -16.63
N GLU A 81 -31.58 -4.87 -15.78
CA GLU A 81 -30.90 -3.65 -16.18
C GLU A 81 -29.39 -3.86 -16.40
N PHE A 82 -28.83 -4.89 -15.77
CA PHE A 82 -27.43 -5.26 -15.81
C PHE A 82 -27.27 -6.72 -16.23
N VAL A 83 -26.21 -6.99 -16.97
CA VAL A 83 -25.81 -8.33 -17.43
C VAL A 83 -24.34 -8.57 -17.13
N GLU A 84 -23.96 -9.82 -16.97
CA GLU A 84 -22.56 -10.20 -16.83
C GLU A 84 -21.89 -10.14 -18.22
N SER A 85 -20.74 -9.49 -18.29
CA SER A 85 -19.94 -9.41 -19.50
C SER A 85 -19.15 -10.70 -19.70
N GLU A 86 -18.88 -11.07 -20.95
CA GLU A 86 -18.02 -12.21 -21.31
C GLU A 86 -16.60 -12.09 -20.73
N ILE A 87 -16.19 -10.88 -20.34
CA ILE A 87 -14.87 -10.56 -19.77
C ILE A 87 -14.89 -10.54 -18.21
N GLY A 88 -15.98 -10.98 -17.57
CA GLY A 88 -16.07 -11.10 -16.10
C GLY A 88 -16.37 -9.80 -15.36
N GLY A 89 -17.12 -8.89 -15.94
CA GLY A 89 -17.61 -7.66 -15.29
C GLY A 89 -19.11 -7.49 -15.43
N ILE A 90 -19.72 -6.54 -14.70
CA ILE A 90 -21.11 -6.17 -14.86
C ILE A 90 -21.18 -4.99 -15.83
N VAL A 91 -22.01 -5.13 -16.86
CA VAL A 91 -22.32 -4.07 -17.83
C VAL A 91 -23.83 -3.86 -17.88
N ARG A 92 -24.29 -2.76 -18.45
CA ARG A 92 -25.70 -2.55 -18.69
C ARG A 92 -26.23 -3.52 -19.75
N ALA A 93 -27.51 -3.84 -19.67
CA ALA A 93 -28.21 -4.66 -20.67
C ALA A 93 -28.17 -4.07 -22.08
N ASP A 94 -27.95 -2.74 -22.20
CA ASP A 94 -27.75 -2.05 -23.49
C ASP A 94 -26.30 -2.12 -24.00
N GLY A 95 -25.40 -2.84 -23.33
CA GLY A 95 -23.99 -3.03 -23.71
C GLY A 95 -23.08 -1.84 -23.40
N LYS A 96 -23.58 -0.77 -22.76
CA LYS A 96 -22.77 0.37 -22.36
C LYS A 96 -22.03 0.08 -21.05
N PRO A 97 -20.79 0.60 -20.86
CA PRO A 97 -20.07 0.48 -19.62
C PRO A 97 -20.78 1.26 -18.49
N ILE A 98 -20.63 0.79 -17.25
CA ILE A 98 -21.04 1.53 -16.06
C ILE A 98 -20.15 2.77 -15.94
N THR A 99 -20.76 3.96 -15.71
CA THR A 99 -19.98 5.22 -15.64
C THR A 99 -19.03 5.21 -14.45
N ILE A 100 -19.52 4.85 -13.25
CA ILE A 100 -18.69 4.69 -12.04
C ILE A 100 -19.29 3.55 -11.20
N ASP A 101 -18.45 2.61 -10.78
CA ASP A 101 -18.80 1.54 -9.87
C ASP A 101 -18.33 1.89 -8.44
N PHE A 102 -19.27 2.15 -7.54
CA PHE A 102 -19.03 2.38 -6.11
C PHE A 102 -19.28 1.14 -5.27
N SER A 103 -19.36 -0.03 -5.87
CA SER A 103 -19.63 -1.27 -5.15
C SER A 103 -18.56 -1.55 -4.09
N ILE A 104 -19.02 -2.10 -2.98
CA ILE A 104 -18.12 -2.49 -1.90
C ILE A 104 -17.51 -3.84 -2.26
N SER A 105 -16.21 -3.85 -2.55
CA SER A 105 -15.47 -5.08 -2.79
C SER A 105 -14.91 -5.66 -1.49
N ALA A 106 -14.63 -6.95 -1.51
CA ALA A 106 -14.02 -7.61 -0.37
C ALA A 106 -12.64 -7.03 -0.03
N HIS A 107 -11.85 -6.61 -1.02
CA HIS A 107 -10.58 -5.91 -0.82
C HIS A 107 -10.75 -4.59 -0.05
N LEU A 108 -11.81 -3.84 -0.35
CA LEU A 108 -12.12 -2.56 0.30
C LEU A 108 -12.48 -2.76 1.78
N ILE A 109 -13.24 -3.81 2.12
CA ILE A 109 -13.57 -4.14 3.53
C ILE A 109 -12.30 -4.45 4.32
N PHE A 110 -11.42 -5.32 3.82
CA PHE A 110 -10.18 -5.66 4.51
C PHE A 110 -9.19 -4.48 4.55
N PHE A 111 -9.22 -3.59 3.56
CA PHE A 111 -8.48 -2.33 3.61
C PHE A 111 -8.95 -1.47 4.79
N TRP A 112 -10.26 -1.20 4.89
CA TRP A 112 -10.81 -0.41 6.00
C TRP A 112 -10.60 -1.08 7.35
N LEU A 113 -10.65 -2.40 7.40
CA LEU A 113 -10.31 -3.15 8.61
C LEU A 113 -8.85 -2.93 9.03
N GLY A 114 -7.91 -2.93 8.10
CA GLY A 114 -6.50 -2.63 8.36
C GLY A 114 -6.27 -1.22 8.88
N VAL A 115 -6.92 -0.23 8.24
CA VAL A 115 -6.90 1.17 8.68
C VAL A 115 -7.53 1.33 10.07
N PHE A 116 -8.67 0.69 10.30
CA PHE A 116 -9.35 0.71 11.60
C PHE A 116 -8.50 0.10 12.71
N LEU A 117 -7.86 -1.06 12.46
CA LEU A 117 -6.97 -1.68 13.45
C LEU A 117 -5.77 -0.78 13.76
N THR A 118 -5.18 -0.17 12.76
CA THR A 118 -4.09 0.80 12.94
C THR A 118 -4.52 1.95 13.84
N PHE A 119 -5.69 2.53 13.56
CA PHE A 119 -6.26 3.59 14.38
C PHE A 119 -6.55 3.11 15.81
N LEU A 120 -7.18 1.96 15.96
CA LEU A 120 -7.55 1.40 17.26
C LEU A 120 -6.33 1.15 18.13
N ILE A 121 -5.28 0.53 17.60
CA ILE A 121 -4.06 0.22 18.34
C ILE A 121 -3.33 1.52 18.73
N THR A 122 -3.22 2.46 17.81
CA THR A 122 -2.61 3.77 18.08
C THR A 122 -3.41 4.55 19.14
N TRP A 123 -4.73 4.52 19.06
CA TRP A 123 -5.60 5.16 20.06
C TRP A 123 -5.50 4.52 21.44
N LEU A 124 -5.49 3.18 21.50
CA LEU A 124 -5.32 2.43 22.76
C LEU A 124 -3.96 2.72 23.40
N ALA A 125 -2.89 2.73 22.61
CA ALA A 125 -1.56 3.11 23.07
C ALA A 125 -1.55 4.56 23.60
N ALA A 126 -2.01 5.52 22.82
CA ALA A 126 -2.10 6.92 23.20
C ALA A 126 -2.94 7.15 24.49
N ARG A 127 -4.01 6.35 24.68
CA ARG A 127 -4.82 6.40 25.91
C ARG A 127 -4.06 5.89 27.12
N ARG A 128 -3.21 4.86 26.97
CA ARG A 128 -2.38 4.34 28.07
C ARG A 128 -1.28 5.33 28.44
N TYR A 129 -0.58 5.91 27.47
CA TYR A 129 0.44 6.95 27.71
C TYR A 129 -0.12 8.18 28.40
N ARG A 130 -1.35 8.61 28.05
CA ARG A 130 -2.04 9.71 28.76
C ARG A 130 -2.39 9.40 30.21
N ARG A 131 -2.43 8.13 30.61
CA ARG A 131 -2.64 7.68 32.00
C ARG A 131 -1.35 7.48 32.78
N GLY A 132 -0.20 7.88 32.22
CA GLY A 132 1.12 7.73 32.85
C GLY A 132 1.77 6.36 32.69
N VAL A 133 1.08 5.38 32.08
CA VAL A 133 1.64 4.04 31.88
C VAL A 133 2.57 4.07 30.66
N GLY A 134 3.86 3.85 30.88
CA GLY A 134 4.89 3.89 29.82
C GLY A 134 5.58 5.25 29.68
N SER A 135 5.08 6.35 30.31
CA SER A 135 5.76 7.64 30.38
C SER A 135 6.41 7.88 31.77
N GLU A 136 5.75 7.46 32.84
CA GLU A 136 6.22 7.57 34.22
C GLU A 136 6.61 6.20 34.82
N THR A 137 6.13 5.12 34.23
CA THR A 137 6.41 3.74 34.62
C THR A 137 6.77 2.93 33.39
N GLU A 138 7.43 1.76 33.60
CA GLU A 138 7.73 0.84 32.49
C GLU A 138 6.48 0.41 31.71
N PRO A 139 6.57 0.25 30.37
CA PRO A 139 5.44 -0.19 29.56
C PRO A 139 4.97 -1.58 30.01
N ARG A 140 3.66 -1.73 30.23
CA ARG A 140 3.08 -2.97 30.73
C ARG A 140 2.15 -3.62 29.70
N GLY A 141 2.47 -4.88 29.40
CA GLY A 141 1.67 -5.73 28.52
C GLY A 141 2.19 -5.84 27.10
N VAL A 142 1.91 -6.98 26.47
CA VAL A 142 2.46 -7.35 25.14
C VAL A 142 2.13 -6.31 24.06
N LEU A 143 0.90 -5.81 24.01
CA LEU A 143 0.46 -4.83 23.03
C LEU A 143 1.21 -3.49 23.13
N GLN A 144 1.45 -3.00 24.34
CA GLN A 144 2.14 -1.74 24.55
C GLN A 144 3.63 -1.87 24.21
N ASN A 145 4.27 -2.97 24.66
CA ASN A 145 5.66 -3.24 24.35
C ASN A 145 5.88 -3.39 22.82
N LEU A 146 4.99 -4.14 22.16
CA LEU A 146 5.08 -4.32 20.71
C LEU A 146 4.90 -2.99 19.97
N PHE A 147 3.92 -2.18 20.39
CA PHE A 147 3.71 -0.85 19.83
C PHE A 147 4.94 0.05 19.99
N GLU A 148 5.53 0.04 21.20
CA GLU A 148 6.70 0.86 21.50
C GLU A 148 7.93 0.43 20.69
N VAL A 149 8.19 -0.89 20.59
CA VAL A 149 9.28 -1.43 19.77
C VAL A 149 9.15 -1.00 18.32
N PHE A 150 7.96 -1.15 17.72
CA PHE A 150 7.74 -0.74 16.33
C PHE A 150 7.78 0.78 16.15
N PHE A 151 7.26 1.54 17.14
CA PHE A 151 7.29 3.00 17.04
C PHE A 151 8.72 3.54 17.13
N VAL A 152 9.52 3.04 18.08
CA VAL A 152 10.93 3.41 18.24
C VAL A 152 11.72 3.02 17.00
N PHE A 153 11.52 1.81 16.48
CA PHE A 153 12.14 1.35 15.24
C PHE A 153 11.84 2.28 14.07
N VAL A 154 10.56 2.62 13.81
CA VAL A 154 10.20 3.52 12.69
C VAL A 154 10.72 4.94 12.93
N ARG A 155 10.75 5.40 14.18
CA ARG A 155 11.26 6.73 14.53
C ARG A 155 12.77 6.84 14.36
N ASP A 156 13.53 5.91 14.97
CA ASP A 156 14.98 6.04 15.12
C ASP A 156 15.71 5.44 13.91
N ASP A 157 15.31 4.25 13.46
CA ASP A 157 16.01 3.53 12.37
C ASP A 157 15.52 3.91 10.97
N ILE A 158 14.33 4.58 10.86
CA ILE A 158 13.81 4.99 9.56
C ILE A 158 13.70 6.53 9.49
N ALA A 159 12.84 7.14 10.30
CA ALA A 159 12.54 8.56 10.09
C ALA A 159 13.72 9.47 10.39
N LYS A 160 14.43 9.23 11.49
CA LYS A 160 15.59 10.03 11.92
C LYS A 160 16.80 9.83 11.03
N GLU A 161 16.97 8.63 10.48
CA GLU A 161 18.12 8.30 9.62
C GLU A 161 17.99 8.94 8.24
N TYR A 162 16.78 8.97 7.66
CA TYR A 162 16.58 9.38 6.27
C TYR A 162 15.98 10.77 6.09
N ILE A 163 15.45 11.40 7.15
CA ILE A 163 14.89 12.76 7.07
C ILE A 163 15.78 13.74 7.84
N PRO A 164 16.36 14.75 7.18
CA PRO A 164 17.36 15.64 7.78
C PRO A 164 16.79 16.50 8.92
N GLY A 165 17.63 16.72 9.93
CA GLY A 165 17.40 17.63 11.05
C GLY A 165 16.18 17.24 11.92
N GLU A 166 15.51 18.23 12.46
CA GLU A 166 14.30 18.05 13.31
C GLU A 166 13.01 17.82 12.49
N LYS A 167 13.10 17.86 11.15
CA LYS A 167 11.92 17.73 10.28
C LYS A 167 11.28 16.34 10.38
N TYR A 168 12.05 15.30 10.77
CA TYR A 168 11.53 13.94 10.93
C TYR A 168 10.36 13.84 11.89
N HIS A 169 10.30 14.66 12.95
CA HIS A 169 9.19 14.67 13.91
C HIS A 169 7.81 14.89 13.25
N LYS A 170 7.76 15.64 12.16
CA LYS A 170 6.54 15.90 11.40
C LYS A 170 6.03 14.66 10.69
N TYR A 171 6.94 13.80 10.23
CA TYR A 171 6.61 12.65 9.36
C TYR A 171 6.57 11.31 10.08
N VAL A 172 7.14 11.17 11.27
CA VAL A 172 7.14 9.91 12.06
C VAL A 172 5.75 9.32 12.19
N ASN A 173 4.74 10.13 12.53
CA ASN A 173 3.37 9.65 12.72
C ASN A 173 2.77 9.09 11.42
N TYR A 174 3.07 9.72 10.28
CA TYR A 174 2.65 9.24 8.97
C TYR A 174 3.35 7.93 8.62
N LEU A 175 4.66 7.87 8.72
CA LEU A 175 5.48 6.70 8.41
C LEU A 175 5.05 5.50 9.28
N PHE A 176 4.84 5.73 10.56
CA PHE A 176 4.38 4.70 11.48
C PHE A 176 2.96 4.20 11.15
N SER A 177 2.04 5.10 10.81
CA SER A 177 0.69 4.73 10.40
C SER A 177 0.68 3.89 9.13
N VAL A 178 1.50 4.25 8.14
CA VAL A 178 1.64 3.50 6.88
C VAL A 178 2.27 2.14 7.14
N PHE A 179 3.33 2.07 7.95
CA PHE A 179 3.97 0.81 8.35
C PHE A 179 2.96 -0.16 8.98
N LEU A 180 2.21 0.29 9.97
CA LEU A 180 1.20 -0.54 10.63
C LEU A 180 0.06 -0.94 9.69
N ALA A 181 -0.47 0.00 8.91
CA ALA A 181 -1.58 -0.27 8.00
C ALA A 181 -1.19 -1.33 6.96
N ILE A 182 -0.04 -1.18 6.30
CA ILE A 182 0.45 -2.16 5.32
C ILE A 182 0.75 -3.50 5.99
N SER A 183 1.34 -3.50 7.20
CA SER A 183 1.58 -4.74 7.97
C SER A 183 0.29 -5.50 8.22
N PHE A 184 -0.79 -4.83 8.69
CA PHE A 184 -2.08 -5.49 8.91
C PHE A 184 -2.72 -5.97 7.61
N MET A 185 -2.73 -5.15 6.56
CA MET A 185 -3.29 -5.55 5.27
C MET A 185 -2.59 -6.78 4.69
N ASN A 186 -1.27 -6.86 4.83
CA ASN A 186 -0.48 -7.99 4.36
C ASN A 186 -0.70 -9.23 5.23
N LEU A 187 -0.80 -9.07 6.56
CA LEU A 187 -1.07 -10.16 7.48
C LEU A 187 -2.46 -10.78 7.28
N PHE A 188 -3.48 -10.00 6.90
CA PHE A 188 -4.78 -10.56 6.55
C PHE A 188 -4.69 -11.59 5.41
N GLY A 189 -3.79 -11.40 4.47
CA GLY A 189 -3.55 -12.35 3.38
C GLY A 189 -2.89 -13.67 3.79
N LEU A 190 -2.46 -13.82 5.05
CA LEU A 190 -1.97 -15.08 5.59
C LEU A 190 -3.09 -15.97 6.10
N PHE A 191 -4.28 -15.44 6.38
CA PHE A 191 -5.41 -16.26 6.78
C PHE A 191 -5.99 -17.00 5.57
N PRO A 192 -6.41 -18.26 5.71
CA PRO A 192 -6.96 -19.05 4.61
C PRO A 192 -8.17 -18.42 3.91
N TRP A 193 -8.99 -17.68 4.66
CA TRP A 193 -10.15 -16.91 4.16
C TRP A 193 -9.85 -15.41 4.07
N GLY A 194 -8.63 -14.99 4.34
CA GLY A 194 -8.23 -13.58 4.36
C GLY A 194 -8.01 -13.05 2.94
N ILE A 195 -8.53 -11.87 2.69
CA ILE A 195 -8.27 -11.14 1.46
C ILE A 195 -7.15 -10.15 1.74
N THR A 196 -6.17 -10.11 0.84
CA THR A 196 -5.05 -9.17 0.93
C THR A 196 -5.38 -7.90 0.14
N PRO A 197 -5.71 -6.77 0.77
CA PRO A 197 -6.02 -5.54 0.05
C PRO A 197 -4.89 -5.09 -0.88
N THR A 198 -3.66 -5.29 -0.44
CA THR A 198 -2.44 -4.93 -1.19
C THR A 198 -2.15 -5.84 -2.41
N ALA A 199 -2.93 -6.91 -2.63
CA ALA A 199 -2.93 -7.66 -3.88
C ALA A 199 -3.82 -7.00 -4.97
N ASN A 200 -4.45 -5.86 -4.68
CA ASN A 200 -5.17 -5.05 -5.65
C ASN A 200 -4.32 -3.84 -6.02
N LEU A 201 -4.10 -3.63 -7.33
CA LEU A 201 -3.25 -2.56 -7.85
C LEU A 201 -3.81 -1.17 -7.49
N THR A 202 -5.13 -0.99 -7.48
CA THR A 202 -5.75 0.29 -7.14
C THR A 202 -5.43 0.70 -5.70
N VAL A 203 -5.48 -0.24 -4.76
CA VAL A 203 -5.14 0.01 -3.34
C VAL A 203 -3.67 0.41 -3.21
N THR A 204 -2.77 -0.34 -3.84
CA THR A 204 -1.32 -0.04 -3.74
C THR A 204 -0.92 1.24 -4.47
N ALA A 205 -1.55 1.52 -5.62
CA ALA A 205 -1.36 2.78 -6.33
C ALA A 205 -1.87 3.98 -5.52
N THR A 206 -2.99 3.84 -4.81
CA THR A 206 -3.51 4.89 -3.93
C THR A 206 -2.56 5.16 -2.76
N LEU A 207 -2.05 4.11 -2.09
CA LEU A 207 -1.07 4.24 -1.00
C LEU A 207 0.21 4.95 -1.48
N ALA A 208 0.75 4.52 -2.63
CA ALA A 208 1.92 5.14 -3.23
C ALA A 208 1.65 6.57 -3.71
N GLY A 209 0.45 6.84 -4.23
CA GLY A 209 0.01 8.17 -4.63
C GLY A 209 -0.09 9.14 -3.45
N ILE A 210 -0.60 8.68 -2.30
CA ILE A 210 -0.61 9.50 -1.07
C ILE A 210 0.81 9.81 -0.61
N THR A 211 1.70 8.82 -0.61
CA THR A 211 3.13 9.04 -0.30
C THR A 211 3.74 10.06 -1.24
N PHE A 212 3.46 9.94 -2.54
CA PHE A 212 3.92 10.88 -3.55
C PHE A 212 3.43 12.31 -3.27
N LEU A 213 2.13 12.48 -3.00
CA LEU A 213 1.57 13.79 -2.66
C LEU A 213 2.22 14.41 -1.42
N ILE A 214 2.41 13.61 -0.36
CA ILE A 214 3.10 14.06 0.85
C ILE A 214 4.53 14.46 0.53
N THR A 215 5.25 13.68 -0.27
CA THR A 215 6.61 14.00 -0.72
C THR A 215 6.65 15.32 -1.48
N GLN A 216 5.75 15.53 -2.44
CA GLN A 216 5.72 16.77 -3.23
C GLN A 216 5.37 18.00 -2.38
N VAL A 217 4.39 17.87 -1.46
CA VAL A 217 4.02 18.95 -0.53
C VAL A 217 5.13 19.24 0.49
N SER A 218 5.98 18.27 0.77
CA SER A 218 7.14 18.39 1.66
C SER A 218 8.35 18.98 0.97
N GLY A 219 8.32 19.07 -0.36
CA GLY A 219 9.42 19.57 -1.19
C GLY A 219 9.78 21.01 -0.86
N THR A 220 11.05 21.24 -0.59
CA THR A 220 11.63 22.57 -0.40
C THR A 220 11.71 23.31 -1.74
N ARG A 221 12.02 24.61 -1.68
CA ARG A 221 12.27 25.41 -2.88
C ARG A 221 13.43 24.85 -3.70
N ASP A 222 14.48 24.44 -3.01
CA ASP A 222 15.69 23.87 -3.61
C ASP A 222 15.37 22.56 -4.34
N HIS A 223 14.50 21.71 -3.78
CA HIS A 223 13.99 20.52 -4.45
C HIS A 223 13.33 20.85 -5.79
N TRP A 224 12.43 21.85 -5.82
CA TRP A 224 11.77 22.25 -7.05
C TRP A 224 12.71 22.93 -8.05
N GLU A 225 13.67 23.74 -7.56
CA GLU A 225 14.71 24.32 -8.41
C GLU A 225 15.58 23.23 -9.02
N HIS A 226 15.93 22.18 -8.27
CA HIS A 226 16.68 21.05 -8.79
C HIS A 226 15.90 20.29 -9.88
N VAL A 227 14.61 20.04 -9.68
CA VAL A 227 13.76 19.35 -10.67
C VAL A 227 13.62 20.13 -11.99
N PHE A 228 13.46 21.47 -11.93
CA PHE A 228 13.16 22.28 -13.11
C PHE A 228 14.34 23.06 -13.68
N MET A 229 15.27 23.48 -12.83
CA MET A 229 16.30 24.43 -13.25
C MET A 229 17.73 23.91 -13.19
N PHE A 230 18.07 22.86 -12.50
CA PHE A 230 19.41 22.32 -12.35
C PHE A 230 20.49 23.43 -12.24
N PRO A 231 20.70 24.04 -11.05
CA PRO A 231 21.68 25.10 -10.89
C PRO A 231 23.08 24.61 -11.29
N GLY A 232 23.81 25.41 -12.06
CA GLY A 232 25.18 25.09 -12.50
C GLY A 232 25.31 24.24 -13.77
N VAL A 233 24.21 23.83 -14.41
CA VAL A 233 24.25 23.02 -15.64
C VAL A 233 23.98 23.87 -16.89
N HIS A 234 24.74 23.57 -17.97
CA HIS A 234 24.61 24.28 -19.23
C HIS A 234 23.17 24.14 -19.81
N PRO A 235 22.55 25.21 -20.40
CA PRO A 235 21.18 25.21 -20.86
C PRO A 235 20.79 24.07 -21.82
N LEU A 236 21.70 23.66 -22.72
CA LEU A 236 21.45 22.55 -23.66
C LEU A 236 21.29 21.19 -22.95
N VAL A 237 22.06 20.96 -21.87
CA VAL A 237 21.97 19.72 -21.09
C VAL A 237 20.71 19.72 -20.24
N ARG A 238 20.28 20.88 -19.75
CA ARG A 238 19.04 21.04 -18.97
C ARG A 238 17.80 20.59 -19.75
N ILE A 239 17.72 20.86 -21.06
CA ILE A 239 16.59 20.46 -21.91
C ILE A 239 16.39 18.93 -21.90
N ILE A 240 17.46 18.15 -21.76
CA ILE A 240 17.41 16.69 -21.70
C ILE A 240 17.19 16.22 -20.25
N LEU A 241 17.81 16.87 -19.29
CA LEU A 241 17.80 16.44 -17.89
C LEU A 241 16.45 16.65 -17.20
N THR A 242 15.78 17.78 -17.47
CA THR A 242 14.47 18.11 -16.88
C THR A 242 13.38 17.08 -17.20
N PRO A 243 13.17 16.63 -18.45
CA PRO A 243 12.22 15.55 -18.73
C PRO A 243 12.55 14.24 -18.03
N VAL A 244 13.83 13.89 -17.92
CA VAL A 244 14.27 12.66 -17.23
C VAL A 244 13.94 12.73 -15.74
N GLU A 245 14.19 13.88 -15.09
CA GLU A 245 13.85 14.07 -13.67
C GLU A 245 12.34 14.04 -13.42
N ILE A 246 11.56 14.68 -14.29
CA ILE A 246 10.09 14.63 -14.20
C ILE A 246 9.58 13.19 -14.33
N ILE A 247 10.11 12.41 -15.26
CA ILE A 247 9.77 10.99 -15.40
C ILE A 247 10.19 10.24 -14.12
N GLY A 248 11.38 10.54 -13.59
CA GLY A 248 11.89 9.98 -12.33
C GLY A 248 10.95 10.21 -11.14
N LEU A 249 10.34 11.39 -11.03
CA LEU A 249 9.38 11.71 -9.98
C LEU A 249 8.17 10.75 -10.00
N PHE A 250 7.63 10.44 -11.18
CA PHE A 250 6.49 9.52 -11.32
C PHE A 250 6.91 8.05 -11.21
N THR A 251 8.09 7.70 -11.67
CA THR A 251 8.59 6.31 -11.64
C THR A 251 8.77 5.81 -10.21
N LYS A 252 9.19 6.66 -9.27
CA LYS A 252 9.39 6.30 -7.85
C LYS A 252 8.12 5.75 -7.20
N PRO A 253 6.97 6.47 -7.16
CA PRO A 253 5.74 5.96 -6.57
C PRO A 253 5.15 4.78 -7.36
N PHE A 254 5.30 4.77 -8.68
CA PHE A 254 4.86 3.66 -9.52
C PHE A 254 5.60 2.36 -9.19
N ALA A 255 6.94 2.41 -9.07
CA ALA A 255 7.74 1.27 -8.67
C ALA A 255 7.37 0.77 -7.26
N LEU A 256 7.04 1.69 -6.34
CA LEU A 256 6.60 1.38 -4.98
C LEU A 256 5.26 0.64 -4.98
N ALA A 257 4.28 1.12 -5.77
CA ALA A 257 2.97 0.50 -5.92
C ALA A 257 3.06 -0.92 -6.51
N ILE A 258 3.80 -1.07 -7.62
CA ILE A 258 3.96 -2.37 -8.29
C ILE A 258 4.68 -3.37 -7.40
N ARG A 259 5.71 -2.97 -6.66
CA ARG A 259 6.44 -3.86 -5.76
C ARG A 259 5.52 -4.44 -4.69
N LEU A 260 4.68 -3.60 -4.07
CA LEU A 260 3.73 -4.05 -3.05
C LEU A 260 2.68 -4.99 -3.65
N PHE A 261 2.10 -4.61 -4.77
CA PHE A 261 1.11 -5.41 -5.50
C PHE A 261 1.68 -6.77 -5.95
N ALA A 262 2.80 -6.75 -6.68
CA ALA A 262 3.38 -7.96 -7.28
C ALA A 262 3.80 -8.98 -6.21
N ASN A 263 4.40 -8.56 -5.10
CA ASN A 263 4.77 -9.46 -4.01
C ASN A 263 3.56 -10.16 -3.38
N MET A 264 2.46 -9.42 -3.19
CA MET A 264 1.27 -9.98 -2.55
C MET A 264 0.50 -10.88 -3.51
N LEU A 265 0.37 -10.48 -4.78
CA LEU A 265 -0.30 -11.26 -5.81
C LEU A 265 0.45 -12.56 -6.12
N SER A 266 1.76 -12.46 -6.42
CA SER A 266 2.58 -13.65 -6.75
C SER A 266 2.62 -14.67 -5.62
N GLY A 267 2.66 -14.20 -4.36
CA GLY A 267 2.61 -15.09 -3.20
C GLY A 267 1.29 -15.86 -3.08
N LYS A 268 0.16 -15.26 -3.44
CA LYS A 268 -1.14 -15.95 -3.49
C LYS A 268 -1.15 -17.00 -4.60
N ILE A 269 -0.78 -16.60 -5.82
CA ILE A 269 -0.76 -17.50 -6.98
C ILE A 269 0.13 -18.70 -6.69
N MET A 270 1.33 -18.49 -6.16
CA MET A 270 2.27 -19.55 -5.83
C MET A 270 1.69 -20.58 -4.83
N ILE A 271 1.05 -20.12 -3.75
CA ILE A 271 0.45 -21.01 -2.75
C ILE A 271 -0.69 -21.83 -3.37
N VAL A 272 -1.61 -21.18 -4.10
CA VAL A 272 -2.74 -21.88 -4.74
C VAL A 272 -2.24 -22.86 -5.79
N SER A 273 -1.24 -22.50 -6.57
CA SER A 273 -0.65 -23.41 -7.59
C SER A 273 -0.02 -24.65 -6.97
N ILE A 274 0.74 -24.52 -5.87
CA ILE A 274 1.38 -25.65 -5.21
C ILE A 274 0.35 -26.58 -4.56
N LEU A 275 -0.69 -26.03 -3.91
CA LEU A 275 -1.78 -26.84 -3.39
C LEU A 275 -2.55 -27.53 -4.53
N GLY A 276 -2.68 -26.86 -5.67
CA GLY A 276 -3.28 -27.41 -6.87
C GLY A 276 -2.56 -28.65 -7.43
N LEU A 277 -1.24 -28.76 -7.22
CA LEU A 277 -0.49 -29.94 -7.64
C LEU A 277 -0.99 -31.23 -6.98
N ILE A 278 -1.61 -31.18 -5.81
CA ILE A 278 -2.23 -32.36 -5.18
C ILE A 278 -3.31 -32.94 -6.09
N PHE A 279 -4.14 -32.09 -6.68
CA PHE A 279 -5.21 -32.53 -7.60
C PHE A 279 -4.62 -33.07 -8.91
N VAL A 280 -3.66 -32.36 -9.49
CA VAL A 280 -2.99 -32.81 -10.72
C VAL A 280 -2.31 -34.18 -10.53
N PHE A 281 -1.64 -34.39 -9.41
CA PHE A 281 -1.02 -35.71 -9.10
C PHE A 281 -2.08 -36.79 -8.87
N THR A 282 -3.21 -36.45 -8.27
CA THR A 282 -4.33 -37.38 -8.08
C THR A 282 -4.92 -37.81 -9.42
N ASP A 283 -5.09 -36.89 -10.36
CA ASP A 283 -5.65 -37.17 -11.69
C ASP A 283 -4.68 -37.97 -12.57
N MET A 284 -3.37 -37.64 -12.50
CA MET A 284 -2.35 -38.30 -13.33
C MET A 284 -1.95 -39.72 -12.83
N PHE A 285 -1.83 -39.92 -11.54
CA PHE A 285 -1.25 -41.10 -10.92
C PHE A 285 -2.21 -41.90 -10.05
N GLY A 286 -3.44 -41.44 -9.95
CA GLY A 286 -4.51 -42.04 -9.13
C GLY A 286 -4.47 -41.64 -7.66
N ALA A 287 -5.58 -41.93 -6.96
CA ALA A 287 -5.84 -41.46 -5.60
C ALA A 287 -4.76 -41.81 -4.56
N TRP A 288 -4.15 -43.01 -4.67
CA TRP A 288 -3.10 -43.46 -3.74
C TRP A 288 -1.84 -42.62 -3.80
N LEU A 289 -1.34 -42.31 -5.00
CA LEU A 289 -0.18 -41.45 -5.17
C LEU A 289 -0.52 -39.98 -4.94
N GLY A 290 -1.75 -39.52 -5.25
CA GLY A 290 -2.23 -38.19 -4.92
C GLY A 290 -2.23 -37.96 -3.42
N VAL A 291 -2.84 -38.85 -2.62
CA VAL A 291 -2.86 -38.75 -1.15
C VAL A 291 -1.43 -38.93 -0.58
N GLY A 292 -0.62 -39.84 -1.10
CA GLY A 292 0.77 -40.02 -0.66
C GLY A 292 1.63 -38.78 -0.87
N SER A 293 1.48 -38.11 -2.01
CA SER A 293 2.20 -36.86 -2.33
C SER A 293 1.69 -35.63 -1.58
N SER A 294 0.45 -35.66 -1.12
CA SER A 294 -0.17 -34.51 -0.44
C SER A 294 0.60 -34.06 0.79
N VAL A 295 1.19 -34.99 1.55
CA VAL A 295 2.03 -34.68 2.72
C VAL A 295 3.20 -33.79 2.34
N PHE A 296 3.86 -34.08 1.23
CA PHE A 296 4.96 -33.26 0.72
C PHE A 296 4.50 -31.87 0.30
N TRP A 297 3.40 -31.78 -0.48
CA TRP A 297 2.88 -30.50 -0.96
C TRP A 297 2.34 -29.62 0.17
N VAL A 298 1.67 -30.21 1.16
CA VAL A 298 1.17 -29.48 2.34
C VAL A 298 2.34 -28.96 3.19
N LEU A 299 3.38 -29.79 3.41
CA LEU A 299 4.56 -29.35 4.16
C LEU A 299 5.30 -28.22 3.44
N LEU A 300 5.46 -28.32 2.12
CA LEU A 300 6.06 -27.29 1.29
C LEU A 300 5.23 -25.99 1.37
N THR A 301 3.92 -26.10 1.26
CA THR A 301 3.02 -24.95 1.39
C THR A 301 3.12 -24.30 2.76
N ALA A 302 3.20 -25.07 3.84
CA ALA A 302 3.37 -24.55 5.20
C ALA A 302 4.68 -23.76 5.33
N LEU A 303 5.79 -24.27 4.77
CA LEU A 303 7.06 -23.55 4.71
C LEU A 303 6.93 -22.23 3.96
N LEU A 304 6.25 -22.24 2.82
CA LEU A 304 6.00 -21.03 2.02
C LEU A 304 5.11 -20.01 2.72
N TYR A 305 4.14 -20.46 3.54
CA TYR A 305 3.34 -19.55 4.37
C TYR A 305 4.19 -18.80 5.40
N VAL A 306 5.13 -19.49 6.05
CA VAL A 306 6.06 -18.84 6.99
C VAL A 306 6.93 -17.82 6.25
N LEU A 307 7.48 -18.18 5.10
CA LEU A 307 8.27 -17.28 4.26
C LEU A 307 7.44 -16.07 3.80
N LYS A 308 6.20 -16.29 3.39
CA LYS A 308 5.28 -15.23 2.99
C LYS A 308 4.96 -14.27 4.15
N GLY A 309 4.81 -14.79 5.38
CA GLY A 309 4.63 -13.96 6.58
C GLY A 309 5.81 -13.03 6.82
N PHE A 310 7.02 -13.53 6.67
CA PHE A 310 8.23 -12.72 6.75
C PHE A 310 8.28 -11.64 5.65
N ILE A 311 8.01 -12.03 4.40
CA ILE A 311 7.99 -11.10 3.25
C ILE A 311 6.89 -10.03 3.44
N ALA A 312 5.76 -10.38 4.03
CA ALA A 312 4.66 -9.45 4.31
C ALA A 312 5.08 -8.29 5.23
N LEU A 313 5.84 -8.59 6.29
CA LEU A 313 6.39 -7.59 7.21
C LEU A 313 7.55 -6.81 6.59
N LEU A 314 8.45 -7.52 5.91
CA LEU A 314 9.56 -6.90 5.18
C LEU A 314 9.05 -5.90 4.13
N GLN A 315 7.94 -6.21 3.47
CA GLN A 315 7.36 -5.33 2.47
C GLN A 315 6.82 -4.03 3.07
N ALA A 316 6.19 -4.09 4.25
CA ALA A 316 5.76 -2.90 4.99
C ALA A 316 6.96 -2.03 5.39
N TYR A 317 8.05 -2.66 5.84
CA TYR A 317 9.30 -1.99 6.15
C TYR A 317 9.89 -1.29 4.91
N ILE A 318 10.04 -2.00 3.77
CA ILE A 318 10.60 -1.42 2.54
C ILE A 318 9.76 -0.25 2.04
N PHE A 319 8.42 -0.37 2.10
CA PHE A 319 7.53 0.72 1.70
C PHE A 319 7.75 1.96 2.56
N THR A 320 7.81 1.80 3.87
CA THR A 320 8.01 2.89 4.83
C THR A 320 9.40 3.52 4.69
N LEU A 321 10.43 2.69 4.52
CA LEU A 321 11.81 3.13 4.29
C LEU A 321 11.91 4.00 3.03
N LEU A 322 11.40 3.51 1.90
CA LEU A 322 11.43 4.28 0.65
C LEU A 322 10.60 5.56 0.74
N SER A 323 9.47 5.54 1.46
CA SER A 323 8.69 6.74 1.74
C SER A 323 9.48 7.77 2.53
N ALA A 324 10.23 7.33 3.55
CA ALA A 324 11.10 8.20 4.34
C ALA A 324 12.25 8.79 3.50
N VAL A 325 12.89 7.96 2.66
CA VAL A 325 13.94 8.40 1.72
C VAL A 325 13.41 9.46 0.76
N PHE A 326 12.22 9.24 0.16
CA PHE A 326 11.65 10.21 -0.80
C PHE A 326 11.28 11.52 -0.11
N ILE A 327 10.70 11.47 1.09
CA ILE A 327 10.40 12.66 1.89
C ILE A 327 11.69 13.36 2.29
N GLY A 328 12.72 12.61 2.70
CA GLY A 328 14.01 13.15 3.08
C GLY A 328 14.69 13.92 1.95
N MET A 329 14.77 13.31 0.76
CA MET A 329 15.31 13.97 -0.44
C MET A 329 14.53 15.22 -0.83
N ALA A 330 13.19 15.21 -0.67
CA ALA A 330 12.38 16.38 -0.97
C ALA A 330 12.51 17.48 0.09
N ALA A 331 12.74 17.11 1.35
CA ALA A 331 12.85 18.03 2.49
C ALA A 331 14.28 18.57 2.71
N GLU A 332 15.28 18.05 1.99
CA GLU A 332 16.67 18.50 2.08
C GLU A 332 16.82 19.95 1.61
N GLU A 333 17.49 20.75 2.38
CA GLU A 333 17.88 22.13 2.06
C GLU A 333 19.36 22.13 1.77
N HIS A 334 19.74 22.53 0.57
CA HIS A 334 21.14 22.77 0.25
C HIS A 334 21.53 24.11 0.86
N HIS A 335 22.26 24.10 1.98
CA HIS A 335 22.97 25.29 2.42
C HIS A 335 23.99 25.60 1.33
N HIS A 336 23.74 26.64 0.54
CA HIS A 336 24.81 27.31 -0.17
C HIS A 336 25.75 27.87 0.91
N GLU A 337 26.81 27.14 1.27
CA GLU A 337 27.90 27.70 2.01
C GLU A 337 28.43 28.82 1.14
N ASP A 338 28.20 30.05 1.59
CA ASP A 338 28.86 31.24 1.06
C ASP A 338 30.37 31.11 1.27
N HIS A 339 31.04 30.46 0.32
CA HIS A 339 32.49 30.42 0.24
C HIS A 339 33.09 31.81 -0.02
N GLU A 340 32.29 32.88 -0.05
CA GLU A 340 32.78 34.24 -0.23
C GLU A 340 33.39 34.88 1.05
N SER A 341 33.05 34.36 2.23
CA SER A 341 33.54 34.99 3.48
C SER A 341 34.94 34.57 3.91
N SER A 342 35.48 33.47 3.38
CA SER A 342 36.82 32.99 3.77
C SER A 342 37.96 33.60 2.92
N VAL A 343 37.68 34.08 1.71
CA VAL A 343 38.70 34.68 0.83
C VAL A 343 38.99 36.13 1.20
N THR A 344 38.01 36.87 1.69
CA THR A 344 38.18 38.29 2.07
C THR A 344 38.98 38.45 3.35
N THR A 345 38.87 37.52 4.31
CA THR A 345 39.59 37.61 5.58
C THR A 345 41.08 37.30 5.42
N THR A 346 41.47 36.46 4.46
CA THR A 346 42.88 36.13 4.19
C THR A 346 43.58 37.23 3.38
N ALA A 347 42.86 37.96 2.54
CA ALA A 347 43.43 39.07 1.78
C ALA A 347 43.71 40.32 2.63
N GLU A 348 42.90 40.59 3.65
CA GLU A 348 43.14 41.71 4.60
C GLU A 348 44.26 41.41 5.60
N ALA A 349 44.53 40.15 5.95
CA ALA A 349 45.61 39.77 6.84
C ALA A 349 46.99 39.88 6.18
N THR A 350 47.09 39.69 4.85
CA THR A 350 48.33 39.80 4.08
C THR A 350 48.66 41.22 3.65
N ALA A 351 47.74 42.17 3.73
CA ALA A 351 47.97 43.58 3.39
C ALA A 351 48.46 44.41 4.58
N LYS A 352 48.58 43.87 5.78
CA LYS A 352 49.05 44.54 7.02
C LYS A 352 50.36 44.01 7.55
N THR A 353 51.09 43.20 6.81
CA THR A 353 52.49 42.83 7.06
C THR A 353 53.34 43.38 5.96
#